data_3759109e116fc54e8a438474aa4c1991
#
_entry.id   3759109e116fc54e8a438474aa4c1991
#
_cell.length_a   1.000
_cell.length_b   1.000
_cell.length_c   1.000
_cell.angle_alpha   90.00
_cell.angle_beta   90.00
_cell.angle_gamma   90.00
#
_symmetry.space_group_name_H-M   'P 1'
#
loop_
_entity.id
_entity.type
_entity.pdbx_description
1 polymer ?
#
loop_
_entity_poly.entity_id
_entity_poly.type
_entity_poly.pdbx_seq_one_letter_code
_entity_poly.pdbx_strand_id
1 'polypeptide(L)'
;LLPRWSGDTLDLVVDFTTYVFVPAYAIAASGLMPQPLAIPAGVVVVISGALYFADREMKTADNYFRGFPAVWNLAAFYLYLLEPPGWVAAIAIALLAALSFAPVKFLHPLRVQHWRLLNIAILTMWVVLALAAVVQDLSPGPYVTVPLSLIAVYFFSVGLLPDRVRSAA
;
A
#
# COMPACT_ATOMS: atom_id res chain seq x y z
N LEU A 1 31.39 -0.58 -4.34
CA LEU A 1 30.48 0.56 -4.42
C LEU A 1 31.14 1.62 -5.29
N LEU A 2 30.47 2.05 -6.34
CA LEU A 2 30.96 3.09 -7.24
C LEU A 2 30.78 4.45 -6.53
N PRO A 3 31.85 5.20 -6.21
CA PRO A 3 31.74 6.44 -5.42
C PRO A 3 30.95 7.56 -6.13
N ARG A 4 30.66 7.41 -7.40
CA ARG A 4 29.89 8.35 -8.23
C ARG A 4 28.36 8.17 -8.07
N TRP A 5 27.88 7.05 -7.54
CA TRP A 5 26.46 6.72 -7.50
C TRP A 5 25.94 6.65 -6.07
N SER A 6 24.83 7.34 -5.79
CA SER A 6 24.15 7.29 -4.49
C SER A 6 23.17 6.12 -4.46
N GLY A 7 23.41 5.14 -3.58
CA GLY A 7 22.47 4.04 -3.34
C GLY A 7 21.12 4.52 -2.84
N ASP A 8 21.12 5.50 -1.93
CA ASP A 8 19.88 6.06 -1.36
C ASP A 8 19.02 6.75 -2.43
N THR A 9 19.68 7.48 -3.36
CA THR A 9 18.94 8.12 -4.47
C THR A 9 18.37 7.06 -5.42
N LEU A 10 19.14 6.00 -5.71
CA LEU A 10 18.68 4.92 -6.57
C LEU A 10 17.52 4.18 -5.94
N ASP A 11 17.60 3.85 -4.65
CA ASP A 11 16.53 3.23 -3.87
C ASP A 11 15.24 4.05 -3.94
N LEU A 12 15.34 5.35 -3.69
CA LEU A 12 14.21 6.28 -3.76
C LEU A 12 13.56 6.30 -5.16
N VAL A 13 14.36 6.33 -6.22
CA VAL A 13 13.87 6.34 -7.62
C VAL A 13 13.19 5.02 -7.97
N VAL A 14 13.78 3.89 -7.56
CA VAL A 14 13.22 2.56 -7.79
C VAL A 14 11.92 2.40 -7.01
N ASP A 15 11.91 2.76 -5.74
CA ASP A 15 10.73 2.70 -4.89
C ASP A 15 9.58 3.56 -5.44
N PHE A 16 9.86 4.82 -5.78
CA PHE A 16 8.84 5.69 -6.38
C PHE A 16 8.30 5.13 -7.69
N THR A 17 9.18 4.60 -8.54
CA THR A 17 8.75 4.01 -9.82
C THR A 17 7.86 2.80 -9.60
N THR A 18 8.24 1.88 -8.72
CA THR A 18 7.56 0.60 -8.54
C THR A 18 6.34 0.69 -7.63
N TYR A 19 6.35 1.56 -6.63
CA TYR A 19 5.24 1.67 -5.68
C TYR A 19 4.23 2.75 -6.05
N VAL A 20 4.60 3.71 -6.90
CA VAL A 20 3.74 4.85 -7.24
C VAL A 20 3.49 4.96 -8.74
N PHE A 21 4.54 5.17 -9.55
CA PHE A 21 4.37 5.53 -10.95
C PHE A 21 3.76 4.41 -11.79
N VAL A 22 4.30 3.19 -11.68
CA VAL A 22 3.78 2.02 -12.40
C VAL A 22 2.34 1.70 -11.99
N PRO A 23 1.99 1.64 -10.68
CA PRO A 23 0.60 1.47 -10.26
C PRO A 23 -0.34 2.58 -10.72
N ALA A 24 0.09 3.84 -10.69
CA ALA A 24 -0.71 4.96 -11.19
C ALA A 24 -1.06 4.80 -12.67
N TYR A 25 -0.07 4.43 -13.48
CA TYR A 25 -0.26 4.14 -14.90
C TYR A 25 -1.21 2.95 -15.09
N ALA A 26 -1.00 1.85 -14.36
CA ALA A 26 -1.84 0.67 -14.43
C ALA A 26 -3.30 1.01 -14.09
N ILE A 27 -3.55 1.72 -12.99
CA ILE A 27 -4.89 2.17 -12.58
C ILE A 27 -5.54 3.03 -13.66
N ALA A 28 -4.80 3.98 -14.24
CA ALA A 28 -5.33 4.90 -15.27
C ALA A 28 -5.62 4.19 -16.60
N ALA A 29 -4.85 3.16 -16.96
CA ALA A 29 -4.94 2.46 -18.24
C ALA A 29 -5.85 1.22 -18.23
N SER A 30 -6.23 0.71 -17.04
CA SER A 30 -6.90 -0.58 -16.88
C SER A 30 -8.35 -0.67 -17.33
N GLY A 31 -9.04 0.45 -17.46
CA GLY A 31 -10.49 0.45 -17.65
C GLY A 31 -11.32 0.18 -16.37
N LEU A 32 -10.70 0.05 -15.20
CA LEU A 32 -11.40 -0.07 -13.91
C LEU A 32 -12.33 1.10 -13.62
N MET A 33 -12.03 2.26 -14.18
CA MET A 33 -12.81 3.49 -14.02
C MET A 33 -13.18 4.09 -15.36
N PRO A 34 -14.33 4.81 -15.47
CA PRO A 34 -14.65 5.61 -16.62
C PRO A 34 -13.54 6.63 -16.94
N GLN A 35 -13.29 6.90 -18.20
CA GLN A 35 -12.23 7.82 -18.68
C GLN A 35 -12.15 9.17 -17.92
N PRO A 36 -13.25 9.86 -17.59
CA PRO A 36 -13.17 11.11 -16.83
C PRO A 36 -12.57 10.97 -15.42
N LEU A 37 -12.60 9.77 -14.83
CA LEU A 37 -12.07 9.49 -13.49
C LEU A 37 -10.67 8.85 -13.53
N ALA A 38 -10.37 8.06 -14.55
CA ALA A 38 -9.16 7.24 -14.63
C ALA A 38 -7.88 8.09 -14.63
N ILE A 39 -7.81 9.10 -15.50
CA ILE A 39 -6.63 9.99 -15.58
C ILE A 39 -6.47 10.83 -14.30
N PRO A 40 -7.49 11.53 -13.78
CA PRO A 40 -7.37 12.23 -12.51
C PRO A 40 -6.95 11.34 -11.35
N ALA A 41 -7.46 10.11 -11.27
CA ALA A 41 -7.06 9.16 -10.23
C ALA A 41 -5.56 8.82 -10.32
N GLY A 42 -5.05 8.51 -11.51
CA GLY A 42 -3.61 8.29 -11.72
C GLY A 42 -2.76 9.50 -11.32
N VAL A 43 -3.21 10.71 -11.67
CA VAL A 43 -2.52 11.96 -11.28
C VAL A 43 -2.52 12.14 -9.76
N VAL A 44 -3.63 11.88 -9.08
CA VAL A 44 -3.72 11.93 -7.61
C VAL A 44 -2.75 10.94 -6.97
N VAL A 45 -2.64 9.71 -7.48
CA VAL A 45 -1.68 8.72 -7.02
C VAL A 45 -0.25 9.22 -7.16
N VAL A 46 0.13 9.75 -8.32
CA VAL A 46 1.49 10.25 -8.57
C VAL A 46 1.82 11.43 -7.64
N ILE A 47 0.93 12.42 -7.54
CA ILE A 47 1.18 13.63 -6.74
C ILE A 47 1.26 13.27 -5.25
N SER A 48 0.29 12.51 -4.73
CA SER A 48 0.28 12.13 -3.31
C SER A 48 1.48 11.25 -2.96
N GLY A 49 1.85 10.32 -3.82
CA GLY A 49 3.03 9.50 -3.65
C GLY A 49 4.32 10.30 -3.67
N ALA A 50 4.49 11.24 -4.63
CA ALA A 50 5.66 12.10 -4.70
C ALA A 50 5.83 12.96 -3.43
N LEU A 51 4.74 13.56 -2.96
CA LEU A 51 4.74 14.36 -1.73
C LEU A 51 5.05 13.49 -0.50
N TYR A 52 4.51 12.27 -0.44
CA TYR A 52 4.80 11.34 0.64
C TYR A 52 6.29 10.93 0.68
N PHE A 53 6.88 10.59 -0.48
CA PHE A 53 8.31 10.24 -0.58
C PHE A 53 9.24 11.44 -0.30
N ALA A 54 8.75 12.66 -0.48
CA ALA A 54 9.49 13.88 -0.14
C ALA A 54 9.40 14.23 1.36
N ASP A 55 8.48 13.61 2.13
CA ASP A 55 8.33 13.87 3.56
C ASP A 55 9.44 13.19 4.37
N ARG A 56 10.24 13.99 5.06
CA ARG A 56 11.31 13.51 5.95
C ARG A 56 10.79 12.85 7.23
N GLU A 57 9.51 13.09 7.58
CA GLU A 57 8.85 12.57 8.78
C GLU A 57 7.93 11.39 8.47
N MET A 58 8.02 10.79 7.28
CA MET A 58 7.17 9.67 6.87
C MET A 58 7.28 8.42 7.77
N LYS A 59 8.34 8.34 8.59
CA LYS A 59 8.58 7.24 9.55
C LYS A 59 8.65 7.80 10.96
N THR A 60 7.94 7.16 11.88
CA THR A 60 7.97 7.49 13.30
C THR A 60 9.16 6.83 14.01
N ALA A 61 9.54 7.33 15.20
CA ALA A 61 10.65 6.78 15.99
C ALA A 61 10.43 5.30 16.39
N ASP A 62 9.19 4.86 16.48
CA ASP A 62 8.77 3.47 16.77
C ASP A 62 8.61 2.61 15.51
N ASN A 63 9.16 3.05 14.37
CA ASN A 63 9.18 2.36 13.08
C ASN A 63 7.81 2.13 12.42
N TYR A 64 6.79 2.89 12.77
CA TYR A 64 5.55 2.96 12.00
C TYR A 64 5.68 3.96 10.85
N PHE A 65 4.83 3.82 9.85
CA PHE A 65 4.63 4.85 8.86
C PHE A 65 3.63 5.89 9.37
N ARG A 66 3.89 7.16 9.10
CA ARG A 66 2.94 8.25 9.34
C ARG A 66 2.10 8.46 8.10
N GLY A 67 0.80 8.26 8.21
CA GLY A 67 -0.10 8.25 7.06
C GLY A 67 -0.01 6.96 6.23
N PHE A 68 -0.86 6.85 5.22
CA PHE A 68 -0.80 5.74 4.26
C PHE A 68 0.55 5.74 3.53
N PRO A 69 1.32 4.64 3.59
CA PRO A 69 2.74 4.64 3.21
C PRO A 69 3.00 4.67 1.70
N ALA A 70 2.09 5.21 0.91
CA ALA A 70 2.17 5.33 -0.55
C ALA A 70 2.52 4.01 -1.28
N VAL A 71 2.09 2.88 -0.72
CA VAL A 71 2.19 1.54 -1.35
C VAL A 71 1.06 1.35 -2.38
N TRP A 72 1.07 2.16 -3.41
CA TRP A 72 0.03 2.17 -4.43
C TRP A 72 0.00 0.90 -5.28
N ASN A 73 1.12 0.16 -5.35
CA ASN A 73 1.17 -1.18 -5.91
C ASN A 73 0.24 -2.15 -5.17
N LEU A 74 0.17 -2.06 -3.84
CA LEU A 74 -0.76 -2.85 -3.03
C LEU A 74 -2.21 -2.40 -3.24
N ALA A 75 -2.45 -1.09 -3.31
CA ALA A 75 -3.78 -0.55 -3.62
C ALA A 75 -4.25 -1.00 -5.02
N ALA A 76 -3.38 -0.92 -6.04
CA ALA A 76 -3.68 -1.39 -7.39
C ALA A 76 -3.99 -2.90 -7.40
N PHE A 77 -3.18 -3.71 -6.68
CA PHE A 77 -3.44 -5.15 -6.55
C PHE A 77 -4.84 -5.44 -6.04
N TYR A 78 -5.30 -4.75 -4.98
CA TYR A 78 -6.64 -4.95 -4.45
C TYR A 78 -7.74 -4.37 -5.35
N LEU A 79 -7.48 -3.30 -6.09
CA LEU A 79 -8.44 -2.78 -7.06
C LEU A 79 -8.67 -3.78 -8.22
N TYR A 80 -7.60 -4.45 -8.68
CA TYR A 80 -7.72 -5.50 -9.70
C TYR A 80 -8.32 -6.79 -9.15
N LEU A 81 -7.99 -7.17 -7.91
CA LEU A 81 -8.51 -8.39 -7.28
C LEU A 81 -10.01 -8.31 -6.96
N LEU A 82 -10.49 -7.14 -6.56
CA LEU A 82 -11.86 -6.93 -6.07
C LEU A 82 -12.78 -6.33 -7.13
N GLU A 83 -12.24 -5.75 -8.19
CA GLU A 83 -12.96 -5.10 -9.29
C GLU A 83 -14.18 -4.27 -8.82
N PRO A 84 -14.00 -3.33 -7.87
CA PRO A 84 -15.12 -2.54 -7.37
C PRO A 84 -15.69 -1.65 -8.49
N PRO A 85 -16.96 -1.21 -8.37
CA PRO A 85 -17.49 -0.20 -9.27
C PRO A 85 -16.55 1.01 -9.38
N GLY A 86 -16.37 1.56 -10.59
CA GLY A 86 -15.34 2.57 -10.86
C GLY A 86 -15.41 3.83 -9.98
N TRP A 87 -16.63 4.23 -9.55
CA TRP A 87 -16.79 5.32 -8.57
C TRP A 87 -16.29 4.94 -7.17
N VAL A 88 -16.44 3.66 -6.76
CA VAL A 88 -15.91 3.16 -5.49
C VAL A 88 -14.38 3.15 -5.54
N ALA A 89 -13.78 2.70 -6.66
CA ALA A 89 -12.34 2.75 -6.87
C ALA A 89 -11.80 4.18 -6.77
N ALA A 90 -12.48 5.15 -7.40
CA ALA A 90 -12.09 6.55 -7.34
C ALA A 90 -12.15 7.13 -5.92
N ILE A 91 -13.21 6.82 -5.17
CA ILE A 91 -13.34 7.21 -3.75
C ILE A 91 -12.23 6.56 -2.91
N ALA A 92 -11.95 5.27 -3.10
CA ALA A 92 -10.88 4.58 -2.38
C ALA A 92 -9.52 5.25 -2.62
N ILE A 93 -9.20 5.58 -3.87
CA ILE A 93 -7.96 6.30 -4.22
C ILE A 93 -7.90 7.67 -3.54
N ALA A 94 -8.99 8.45 -3.59
CA ALA A 94 -9.04 9.76 -2.96
C ALA A 94 -8.87 9.67 -1.43
N LEU A 95 -9.48 8.67 -0.79
CA LEU A 95 -9.33 8.42 0.65
C LEU A 95 -7.90 8.00 1.02
N LEU A 96 -7.28 7.09 0.26
CA LEU A 96 -5.89 6.68 0.49
C LEU A 96 -4.91 7.84 0.30
N ALA A 97 -5.13 8.68 -0.71
CA ALA A 97 -4.34 9.89 -0.93
C ALA A 97 -4.48 10.89 0.23
N ALA A 98 -5.69 11.10 0.73
CA ALA A 98 -5.91 11.93 1.92
C ALA A 98 -5.27 11.33 3.18
N LEU A 99 -5.38 10.01 3.35
CA LEU A 99 -4.75 9.27 4.46
C LEU A 99 -3.22 9.34 4.43
N SER A 100 -2.58 9.54 3.29
CA SER A 100 -1.12 9.73 3.22
C SER A 100 -0.64 10.93 4.04
N PHE A 101 -1.50 11.93 4.25
CA PHE A 101 -1.19 13.15 5.01
C PHE A 101 -1.85 13.19 6.40
N ALA A 102 -2.59 12.16 6.75
CA ALA A 102 -3.24 12.07 8.06
C ALA A 102 -2.22 11.67 9.15
N PRO A 103 -2.35 12.18 10.39
CA PRO A 103 -1.49 11.82 11.51
C PRO A 103 -1.86 10.44 12.09
N VAL A 104 -1.99 9.45 11.24
CA VAL A 104 -2.35 8.06 11.57
C VAL A 104 -1.13 7.18 11.40
N LYS A 105 -0.94 6.22 12.30
CA LYS A 105 0.17 5.27 12.21
C LYS A 105 -0.23 4.04 11.40
N PHE A 106 0.60 3.65 10.43
CA PHE A 106 0.47 2.39 9.70
C PHE A 106 1.61 1.45 10.06
N LEU A 107 1.29 0.17 10.22
CA LEU A 107 2.25 -0.85 10.61
C LEU A 107 3.32 -1.08 9.54
N HIS A 108 4.60 -1.09 9.93
CA HIS A 108 5.67 -1.63 9.12
C HIS A 108 5.90 -3.10 9.52
N PRO A 109 5.48 -4.10 8.72
CA PRO A 109 5.39 -5.51 9.16
C PRO A 109 6.72 -6.11 9.63
N LEU A 110 7.85 -5.63 9.10
CA LEU A 110 9.17 -6.18 9.37
C LEU A 110 9.93 -5.43 10.47
N ARG A 111 9.63 -4.14 10.70
CA ARG A 111 10.42 -3.26 11.58
C ARG A 111 9.80 -3.05 12.96
N VAL A 112 8.48 -3.06 13.05
CA VAL A 112 7.76 -2.93 14.31
C VAL A 112 8.00 -4.18 15.15
N GLN A 113 8.50 -3.99 16.40
CA GLN A 113 8.83 -5.11 17.29
C GLN A 113 7.59 -5.80 17.86
N HIS A 114 6.53 -5.01 18.04
CA HIS A 114 5.26 -5.50 18.56
C HIS A 114 4.65 -6.57 17.63
N TRP A 115 4.41 -7.76 18.17
CA TRP A 115 3.92 -8.93 17.44
C TRP A 115 4.70 -9.29 16.16
N ARG A 116 6.01 -9.04 16.16
CA ARG A 116 6.86 -9.18 14.96
C ARG A 116 6.74 -10.54 14.29
N LEU A 117 6.76 -11.63 15.04
CA LEU A 117 6.63 -12.99 14.49
C LEU A 117 5.25 -13.21 13.87
N LEU A 118 4.18 -12.74 14.52
CA LEU A 118 2.82 -12.80 13.97
C LEU A 118 2.72 -11.98 12.68
N ASN A 119 3.23 -10.75 12.68
CA ASN A 119 3.23 -9.88 11.49
C ASN A 119 3.99 -10.51 10.33
N ILE A 120 5.14 -11.14 10.58
CA ILE A 120 5.91 -11.85 9.56
C ILE A 120 5.14 -13.07 9.04
N ALA A 121 4.51 -13.86 9.91
CA ALA A 121 3.71 -15.01 9.51
C ALA A 121 2.51 -14.59 8.64
N ILE A 122 1.78 -13.55 9.05
CA ILE A 122 0.65 -12.99 8.28
C ILE A 122 1.12 -12.43 6.93
N LEU A 123 2.26 -11.71 6.90
CA LEU A 123 2.85 -11.21 5.67
C LEU A 123 3.25 -12.36 4.73
N THR A 124 3.87 -13.42 5.26
CA THR A 124 4.24 -14.60 4.47
C THR A 124 3.00 -15.27 3.87
N MET A 125 1.95 -15.43 4.68
CA MET A 125 0.67 -15.95 4.19
C MET A 125 0.08 -15.06 3.10
N TRP A 126 0.14 -13.73 3.28
CA TRP A 126 -0.29 -12.79 2.26
C TRP A 126 0.47 -12.97 0.94
N VAL A 127 1.81 -13.09 0.99
CA VAL A 127 2.64 -13.32 -0.22
C VAL A 127 2.24 -14.58 -0.94
N VAL A 128 2.04 -15.70 -0.24
CA VAL A 128 1.63 -16.98 -0.83
C VAL A 128 0.26 -16.85 -1.51
N LEU A 129 -0.70 -16.24 -0.83
CA LEU A 129 -2.05 -16.03 -1.37
C LEU A 129 -2.06 -15.04 -2.54
N ALA A 130 -1.25 -13.99 -2.48
CA ALA A 130 -1.11 -13.02 -3.57
C ALA A 130 -0.49 -13.65 -4.82
N LEU A 131 0.54 -14.50 -4.65
CA LEU A 131 1.10 -15.28 -5.75
C LEU A 131 0.05 -16.24 -6.35
N ALA A 132 -0.74 -16.92 -5.52
CA ALA A 132 -1.83 -17.76 -5.99
C ALA A 132 -2.89 -16.96 -6.75
N ALA A 133 -3.20 -15.73 -6.32
CA ALA A 133 -4.11 -14.85 -7.05
C ALA A 133 -3.55 -14.41 -8.40
N VAL A 134 -2.26 -14.05 -8.45
CA VAL A 134 -1.60 -13.65 -9.72
C VAL A 134 -1.56 -14.80 -10.72
N VAL A 135 -1.25 -16.03 -10.28
CA VAL A 135 -1.25 -17.23 -11.15
C VAL A 135 -2.65 -17.54 -11.70
N GLN A 136 -3.71 -17.06 -11.03
CA GLN A 136 -5.10 -17.21 -11.44
C GLN A 136 -5.65 -15.91 -12.10
N ASP A 137 -4.78 -15.12 -12.74
CA ASP A 137 -5.13 -13.87 -13.44
C ASP A 137 -5.95 -12.89 -12.58
N LEU A 138 -5.63 -12.82 -11.28
CA LEU A 138 -6.31 -12.02 -10.25
C LEU A 138 -7.81 -12.31 -10.08
N SER A 139 -8.26 -13.48 -10.55
CA SER A 139 -9.63 -13.98 -10.40
C SER A 139 -9.69 -15.27 -9.55
N PRO A 140 -9.02 -15.34 -8.39
CA PRO A 140 -9.06 -16.49 -7.52
C PRO A 140 -10.45 -16.59 -6.85
N GLY A 141 -10.89 -17.78 -6.54
CA GLY A 141 -12.13 -17.98 -5.81
C GLY A 141 -12.10 -17.35 -4.40
N PRO A 142 -13.25 -17.38 -3.69
CA PRO A 142 -13.40 -16.72 -2.37
C PRO A 142 -12.43 -17.25 -1.31
N TYR A 143 -11.94 -18.48 -1.43
CA TYR A 143 -10.94 -19.07 -0.52
C TYR A 143 -9.59 -18.35 -0.53
N VAL A 144 -9.26 -17.60 -1.57
CA VAL A 144 -8.04 -16.77 -1.66
C VAL A 144 -8.39 -15.31 -1.42
N THR A 145 -9.46 -14.81 -2.04
CA THR A 145 -9.84 -13.38 -1.95
C THR A 145 -10.22 -12.96 -0.53
N VAL A 146 -10.99 -13.79 0.20
CA VAL A 146 -11.43 -13.44 1.55
C VAL A 146 -10.24 -13.36 2.53
N PRO A 147 -9.35 -14.37 2.64
CA PRO A 147 -8.17 -14.25 3.50
C PRO A 147 -7.28 -13.07 3.13
N LEU A 148 -7.04 -12.80 1.84
CA LEU A 148 -6.27 -11.62 1.41
C LEU A 148 -6.90 -10.33 1.92
N SER A 149 -8.23 -10.19 1.80
CA SER A 149 -8.95 -9.01 2.27
C SER A 149 -8.89 -8.85 3.79
N LEU A 150 -9.01 -9.96 4.54
CA LEU A 150 -8.88 -9.94 6.00
C LEU A 150 -7.48 -9.53 6.46
N ILE A 151 -6.43 -9.99 5.76
CA ILE A 151 -5.05 -9.59 6.04
C ILE A 151 -4.86 -8.09 5.75
N ALA A 152 -5.44 -7.56 4.67
CA ALA A 152 -5.40 -6.13 4.41
C ALA A 152 -6.06 -5.34 5.54
N VAL A 153 -7.25 -5.74 5.97
CA VAL A 153 -7.95 -5.11 7.10
C VAL A 153 -7.10 -5.18 8.37
N TYR A 154 -6.44 -6.30 8.65
CA TYR A 154 -5.53 -6.44 9.78
C TYR A 154 -4.41 -5.40 9.73
N PHE A 155 -3.64 -5.32 8.63
CA PHE A 155 -2.52 -4.36 8.51
C PHE A 155 -2.97 -2.90 8.55
N PHE A 156 -4.16 -2.59 8.04
CA PHE A 156 -4.75 -1.26 8.14
C PHE A 156 -5.18 -0.91 9.58
N SER A 157 -5.75 -1.87 10.31
CA SER A 157 -6.36 -1.63 11.63
C SER A 157 -5.34 -1.62 12.77
N VAL A 158 -4.27 -2.43 12.70
CA VAL A 158 -3.27 -2.52 13.78
C VAL A 158 -2.61 -1.19 14.09
N GLY A 159 -2.36 -0.37 13.06
CA GLY A 159 -1.81 0.98 13.25
C GLY A 159 -2.76 1.95 13.98
N LEU A 160 -4.06 1.68 13.96
CA LEU A 160 -5.09 2.50 14.62
C LEU A 160 -5.29 2.16 16.10
N LEU A 161 -4.72 1.05 16.58
CA LEU A 161 -4.85 0.65 17.97
C LEU A 161 -4.17 1.66 18.90
N PRO A 162 -4.77 1.97 20.08
CA PRO A 162 -4.16 2.83 21.08
C PRO A 162 -2.77 2.32 21.51
N ASP A 163 -1.86 3.25 21.79
CA ASP A 163 -0.47 2.91 22.21
C ASP A 163 -0.43 1.99 23.44
N ARG A 164 -1.43 2.09 24.35
CA ARG A 164 -1.56 1.21 25.53
C ARG A 164 -1.73 -0.27 25.17
N VAL A 165 -2.45 -0.57 24.11
CA VAL A 165 -2.64 -1.95 23.62
C VAL A 165 -1.40 -2.45 22.92
N ARG A 166 -0.65 -1.53 22.27
CA ARG A 166 0.60 -1.83 21.59
C ARG A 166 1.78 -2.05 22.54
N SER A 167 1.73 -1.50 23.76
CA SER A 167 2.81 -1.63 24.76
C SER A 167 2.58 -2.75 25.78
N ALA A 168 1.39 -3.35 25.83
CA ALA A 168 1.01 -4.35 26.85
C ALA A 168 1.19 -5.82 26.43
N ALA A 169 1.72 -6.07 25.23
CA ALA A 169 1.99 -7.40 24.68
C ALA A 169 3.42 -7.48 24.12
#